data_7f9fd5918003e0789f1f2d7c9c34659a
#
_entry.id   7f9fd5918003e0789f1f2d7c9c34659a
#
_cell.length_a   1.000
_cell.length_b   1.000
_cell.length_c   1.000
_cell.angle_alpha   90.00
_cell.angle_beta   90.00
_cell.angle_gamma   90.00
#
_symmetry.space_group_name_H-M   'P 1'
#
loop_
_entity.id
_entity.type
_entity.pdbx_description
1 polymer ?
#
loop_
_entity_poly.entity_id
_entity_poly.type
_entity_poly.pdbx_seq_one_letter_code
_entity_poly.pdbx_strand_id
1 'polypeptide(L)'
;MYKLIAFDLDGTLTQHRSKLGEANRKVLESLGERYKLLMVGAGGCERIFAQLGGFSIDIIGYYGMQESVMDCGRPKILRSEFYTVDKEYFIQATDKVRAEFGYTNYKGAGVEFHETGAVTFPLLGKDADIADKVVFDPDRKKRAVMYPFVKNLFPGFNVFIGGSSSFDIVKDRFNKYNALTEYMAAHNLSKDEVMYVGDDFGEGGNDEQVKLGGLNYTVIDDYTKLGLRLSFLLN
;
A
#
# COMPACT_ATOMS: atom_id res chain seq x y z
N MET A 1 -13.61 8.26 20.86
CA MET A 1 -13.48 9.31 19.82
C MET A 1 -12.15 9.10 19.12
N TYR A 2 -12.13 9.09 17.77
CA TYR A 2 -10.90 8.92 17.04
C TYR A 2 -9.94 10.09 17.26
N LYS A 3 -8.64 9.79 17.30
CA LYS A 3 -7.54 10.75 17.36
C LYS A 3 -6.68 10.69 16.10
N LEU A 4 -6.61 9.50 15.46
CA LEU A 4 -5.82 9.22 14.28
C LEU A 4 -6.72 8.66 13.19
N ILE A 5 -6.59 9.22 11.97
CA ILE A 5 -7.13 8.63 10.75
C ILE A 5 -5.94 8.24 9.87
N ALA A 6 -5.81 6.95 9.62
CA ALA A 6 -4.76 6.41 8.76
C ALA A 6 -5.36 6.02 7.40
N PHE A 7 -4.64 6.28 6.32
CA PHE A 7 -5.13 6.10 4.95
C PHE A 7 -4.20 5.20 4.14
N ASP A 8 -4.79 4.36 3.31
CA ASP A 8 -4.15 3.89 2.09
C ASP A 8 -4.16 4.97 1.00
N LEU A 9 -3.39 4.77 -0.07
CA LEU A 9 -3.22 5.74 -1.15
C LEU A 9 -3.97 5.36 -2.42
N ASP A 10 -3.49 4.28 -3.08
CA ASP A 10 -3.92 3.88 -4.41
C ASP A 10 -5.25 3.12 -4.38
N GLY A 11 -6.31 3.67 -4.92
CA GLY A 11 -7.69 3.14 -4.81
C GLY A 11 -8.51 3.82 -3.71
N THR A 12 -7.84 4.40 -2.73
CA THR A 12 -8.45 5.06 -1.56
C THR A 12 -8.49 6.57 -1.69
N LEU A 13 -7.35 7.22 -1.86
CA LEU A 13 -7.23 8.68 -2.01
C LEU A 13 -7.06 9.11 -3.47
N THR A 14 -6.48 8.24 -4.27
CA THR A 14 -6.15 8.52 -5.67
C THR A 14 -6.53 7.33 -6.56
N GLN A 15 -6.75 7.58 -7.84
CA GLN A 15 -6.63 6.50 -8.80
C GLN A 15 -5.21 5.97 -8.77
N HIS A 16 -5.06 4.69 -9.03
CA HIS A 16 -3.76 4.03 -9.02
C HIS A 16 -2.68 4.83 -9.77
N ARG A 17 -1.59 5.16 -9.07
CA ARG A 17 -0.44 5.96 -9.57
C ARG A 17 -0.80 7.35 -10.10
N SER A 18 -1.97 7.89 -9.80
CA SER A 18 -2.33 9.25 -10.13
C SER A 18 -2.08 10.22 -8.96
N LYS A 19 -2.00 11.51 -9.26
CA LYS A 19 -1.87 12.53 -8.22
C LYS A 19 -3.18 12.70 -7.45
N LEU A 20 -3.05 13.14 -6.19
CA LEU A 20 -4.17 13.51 -5.35
C LEU A 20 -4.98 14.63 -6.01
N GLY A 21 -6.27 14.37 -6.25
CA GLY A 21 -7.21 15.34 -6.79
C GLY A 21 -7.65 16.37 -5.75
N GLU A 22 -8.04 17.55 -6.24
CA GLU A 22 -8.43 18.70 -5.42
C GLU A 22 -9.59 18.38 -4.45
N ALA A 23 -10.58 17.58 -4.89
CA ALA A 23 -11.71 17.20 -4.05
C ALA A 23 -11.26 16.42 -2.81
N ASN A 24 -10.41 15.40 -3.00
CA ASN A 24 -9.90 14.59 -1.89
C ASN A 24 -8.89 15.35 -1.03
N ARG A 25 -8.13 16.28 -1.62
CA ARG A 25 -7.26 17.18 -0.86
C ARG A 25 -8.08 18.00 0.16
N LYS A 26 -9.19 18.59 -0.24
CA LYS A 26 -10.09 19.34 0.66
C LYS A 26 -10.69 18.47 1.77
N VAL A 27 -11.01 17.22 1.47
CA VAL A 27 -11.45 16.26 2.50
C VAL A 27 -10.35 16.03 3.54
N LEU A 28 -9.11 15.80 3.09
CA LEU A 28 -7.97 15.62 4.00
C LEU A 28 -7.69 16.89 4.83
N GLU A 29 -7.77 18.08 4.22
CA GLU A 29 -7.63 19.36 4.93
C GLU A 29 -8.67 19.49 6.05
N SER A 30 -9.95 19.25 5.75
CA SER A 30 -11.02 19.31 6.75
C SER A 30 -10.85 18.25 7.86
N LEU A 31 -10.43 17.04 7.53
CA LEU A 31 -10.14 16.01 8.54
C LEU A 31 -8.93 16.39 9.40
N GLY A 32 -7.90 17.00 8.81
CA GLY A 32 -6.69 17.44 9.50
C GLY A 32 -6.90 18.54 10.53
N GLU A 33 -8.02 19.26 10.48
CA GLU A 33 -8.42 20.23 11.52
C GLU A 33 -8.83 19.56 12.84
N ARG A 34 -9.23 18.28 12.79
CA ARG A 34 -9.81 17.55 13.94
C ARG A 34 -8.99 16.32 14.35
N TYR A 35 -8.30 15.71 13.41
CA TYR A 35 -7.60 14.45 13.60
C TYR A 35 -6.15 14.55 13.16
N LYS A 36 -5.28 13.79 13.81
CA LYS A 36 -3.99 13.49 13.22
C LYS A 36 -4.20 12.60 11.99
N LEU A 37 -3.56 12.93 10.88
CA LEU A 37 -3.60 12.13 9.66
C LEU A 37 -2.28 11.39 9.49
N LEU A 38 -2.36 10.16 8.97
CA LEU A 38 -1.22 9.29 8.67
C LEU A 38 -1.45 8.57 7.35
N MET A 39 -0.45 8.55 6.50
CA MET A 39 -0.45 7.73 5.29
C MET A 39 0.29 6.41 5.54
N VAL A 40 -0.30 5.28 5.15
CA VAL A 40 0.34 3.96 5.27
C VAL A 40 0.26 3.25 3.92
N GLY A 41 1.38 3.17 3.22
CA GLY A 41 1.36 2.71 1.83
C GLY A 41 2.44 1.69 1.46
N ALA A 42 2.27 1.09 0.28
CA ALA A 42 3.19 0.12 -0.30
C ALA A 42 4.47 0.76 -0.87
N GLY A 43 4.42 2.03 -1.25
CA GLY A 43 5.57 2.75 -1.81
C GLY A 43 6.46 3.41 -0.78
N GLY A 44 7.63 3.87 -1.20
CA GLY A 44 8.51 4.67 -0.35
C GLY A 44 7.92 6.05 -0.03
N CYS A 45 8.32 6.64 1.11
CA CYS A 45 7.77 7.89 1.63
C CYS A 45 7.85 9.05 0.62
N GLU A 46 8.99 9.22 -0.06
CA GLU A 46 9.17 10.27 -1.06
C GLU A 46 8.22 10.10 -2.26
N ARG A 47 8.04 8.85 -2.73
CA ARG A 47 7.11 8.57 -3.84
C ARG A 47 5.67 8.88 -3.43
N ILE A 48 5.27 8.45 -2.24
CA ILE A 48 3.93 8.71 -1.70
C ILE A 48 3.72 10.22 -1.57
N PHE A 49 4.67 10.95 -1.00
CA PHE A 49 4.60 12.41 -0.88
C PHE A 49 4.43 13.13 -2.22
N ALA A 50 5.22 12.69 -3.23
CA ALA A 50 5.09 13.25 -4.58
C ALA A 50 3.72 12.97 -5.21
N GLN A 51 3.15 11.76 -4.99
CA GLN A 51 1.82 11.38 -5.45
C GLN A 51 0.72 12.17 -4.74
N LEU A 52 0.89 12.47 -3.45
CA LEU A 52 0.01 13.35 -2.68
C LEU A 52 0.11 14.84 -3.10
N GLY A 53 0.97 15.17 -4.08
CA GLY A 53 1.15 16.54 -4.55
C GLY A 53 1.69 17.47 -3.45
N GLY A 54 2.56 16.94 -2.58
CA GLY A 54 3.15 17.69 -1.48
C GLY A 54 2.20 17.96 -0.31
N PHE A 55 1.11 17.20 -0.17
CA PHE A 55 0.21 17.34 0.99
C PHE A 55 0.96 17.01 2.29
N SER A 56 0.81 17.87 3.31
CA SER A 56 1.52 17.73 4.59
C SER A 56 0.87 16.66 5.45
N ILE A 57 1.43 15.45 5.44
CA ILE A 57 0.97 14.29 6.19
C ILE A 57 2.16 13.39 6.52
N ASP A 58 2.20 12.82 7.71
CA ASP A 58 3.22 11.83 8.07
C ASP A 58 2.99 10.53 7.28
N ILE A 59 4.07 9.83 6.92
CA ILE A 59 4.00 8.71 6.00
C ILE A 59 4.75 7.50 6.55
N ILE A 60 4.08 6.36 6.54
CA ILE A 60 4.69 5.05 6.69
C ILE A 60 4.71 4.40 5.29
N GLY A 61 5.91 4.18 4.77
CA GLY A 61 6.16 3.58 3.47
C GLY A 61 6.64 2.14 3.54
N TYR A 62 6.59 1.46 2.39
CA TYR A 62 7.01 0.07 2.23
C TYR A 62 6.47 -0.85 3.34
N TYR A 63 5.15 -0.75 3.60
CA TYR A 63 4.48 -1.61 4.59
C TYR A 63 5.05 -1.53 6.02
N GLY A 64 5.68 -0.40 6.40
CA GLY A 64 6.30 -0.20 7.72
C GLY A 64 7.83 -0.19 7.71
N MET A 65 8.48 -0.42 6.57
CA MET A 65 9.94 -0.38 6.48
C MET A 65 10.50 1.04 6.51
N GLN A 66 9.72 2.03 6.10
CA GLN A 66 10.07 3.46 6.22
C GLN A 66 9.04 4.21 7.03
N GLU A 67 9.50 5.17 7.82
CA GLU A 67 8.65 6.12 8.53
C GLU A 67 9.21 7.52 8.34
N SER A 68 8.34 8.47 8.03
CA SER A 68 8.69 9.88 7.91
C SER A 68 7.67 10.77 8.58
N VAL A 69 8.18 11.90 9.09
CA VAL A 69 7.34 13.02 9.54
C VAL A 69 7.57 14.22 8.64
N MET A 70 6.59 15.11 8.62
CA MET A 70 6.75 16.36 7.88
C MET A 70 7.66 17.33 8.64
N ASP A 71 8.74 17.76 7.98
CA ASP A 71 9.67 18.76 8.47
C ASP A 71 9.97 19.79 7.37
N CYS A 72 9.74 21.07 7.64
CA CYS A 72 9.93 22.17 6.68
C CYS A 72 9.32 21.93 5.30
N GLY A 73 8.11 21.33 5.26
CA GLY A 73 7.35 21.08 4.03
C GLY A 73 7.82 19.89 3.18
N ARG A 74 8.66 19.01 3.74
CA ARG A 74 9.13 17.78 3.10
C ARG A 74 9.13 16.60 4.07
N PRO A 75 9.01 15.35 3.59
CA PRO A 75 9.16 14.18 4.44
C PRO A 75 10.61 14.05 4.91
N LYS A 76 10.79 14.01 6.24
CA LYS A 76 12.05 13.67 6.89
C LYS A 76 11.97 12.23 7.35
N ILE A 77 12.80 11.37 6.78
CA ILE A 77 12.86 9.95 7.15
C ILE A 77 13.39 9.85 8.59
N LEU A 78 12.58 9.26 9.45
CA LEU A 78 12.94 8.96 10.85
C LEU A 78 13.54 7.57 10.97
N ARG A 79 12.99 6.61 10.23
CA ARG A 79 13.40 5.21 10.25
C ARG A 79 13.36 4.65 8.83
N SER A 80 14.37 3.87 8.48
CA SER A 80 14.38 3.05 7.28
C SER A 80 15.02 1.71 7.62
N GLU A 81 14.29 0.64 7.41
CA GLU A 81 14.76 -0.71 7.62
C GLU A 81 15.11 -1.37 6.29
N PHE A 82 16.17 -2.15 6.32
CA PHE A 82 16.73 -2.79 5.14
C PHE A 82 16.96 -4.26 5.43
N TYR A 83 16.69 -5.13 4.47
CA TYR A 83 17.13 -6.52 4.50
C TYR A 83 17.54 -6.98 3.10
N THR A 84 18.43 -7.94 3.08
CA THR A 84 18.91 -8.53 1.82
C THR A 84 17.97 -9.66 1.41
N VAL A 85 17.58 -9.69 0.14
CA VAL A 85 16.85 -10.79 -0.48
C VAL A 85 17.78 -11.58 -1.40
N ASP A 86 17.56 -12.87 -1.50
CA ASP A 86 18.19 -13.72 -2.50
C ASP A 86 17.55 -13.43 -3.88
N LYS A 87 18.16 -12.54 -4.64
CA LYS A 87 17.65 -12.09 -5.94
C LYS A 87 17.49 -13.24 -6.93
N GLU A 88 18.42 -14.19 -6.92
CA GLU A 88 18.36 -15.35 -7.83
C GLU A 88 17.15 -16.23 -7.51
N TYR A 89 16.94 -16.51 -6.23
CA TYR A 89 15.75 -17.23 -5.78
C TYR A 89 14.44 -16.54 -6.22
N PHE A 90 14.35 -15.21 -6.03
CA PHE A 90 13.16 -14.45 -6.41
C PHE A 90 12.91 -14.48 -7.92
N ILE A 91 13.94 -14.34 -8.74
CA ILE A 91 13.84 -14.45 -10.19
C ILE A 91 13.35 -15.84 -10.59
N GLN A 92 13.95 -16.91 -10.09
CA GLN A 92 13.56 -18.29 -10.39
C GLN A 92 12.12 -18.59 -9.93
N ALA A 93 11.71 -18.11 -8.75
CA ALA A 93 10.36 -18.30 -8.25
C ALA A 93 9.31 -17.56 -9.10
N THR A 94 9.58 -16.32 -9.51
CA THR A 94 8.68 -15.57 -10.37
C THR A 94 8.61 -16.14 -11.79
N ASP A 95 9.69 -16.69 -12.31
CA ASP A 95 9.69 -17.39 -13.60
C ASP A 95 8.83 -18.66 -13.56
N LYS A 96 8.83 -19.39 -12.44
CA LYS A 96 7.88 -20.52 -12.25
C LYS A 96 6.42 -20.06 -12.28
N VAL A 97 6.08 -18.94 -11.62
CA VAL A 97 4.74 -18.36 -11.68
C VAL A 97 4.38 -18.01 -13.13
N ARG A 98 5.29 -17.35 -13.86
CA ARG A 98 5.07 -16.97 -15.25
C ARG A 98 4.82 -18.19 -16.15
N ALA A 99 5.61 -19.24 -15.98
CA ALA A 99 5.47 -20.48 -16.75
C ALA A 99 4.14 -21.17 -16.45
N GLU A 100 3.76 -21.28 -15.16
CA GLU A 100 2.53 -21.95 -14.74
C GLU A 100 1.27 -21.25 -15.27
N PHE A 101 1.25 -19.89 -15.24
CA PHE A 101 0.08 -19.11 -15.59
C PHE A 101 0.14 -18.45 -16.98
N GLY A 102 1.17 -18.73 -17.77
CA GLY A 102 1.29 -18.26 -19.16
C GLY A 102 1.68 -16.78 -19.32
N TYR A 103 2.31 -16.15 -18.32
CA TYR A 103 2.77 -14.75 -18.38
C TYR A 103 4.26 -14.63 -18.77
N THR A 104 4.69 -15.41 -19.74
CA THR A 104 6.11 -15.46 -20.17
C THR A 104 6.51 -14.26 -21.05
N ASN A 105 5.55 -13.54 -21.62
CA ASN A 105 5.81 -12.34 -22.42
C ASN A 105 5.54 -11.09 -21.58
N TYR A 106 6.60 -10.31 -21.27
CA TYR A 106 6.50 -9.11 -20.45
C TYR A 106 7.52 -8.04 -20.89
N LYS A 107 7.28 -6.78 -20.55
CA LYS A 107 8.12 -5.63 -20.95
C LYS A 107 9.06 -5.20 -19.82
N GLY A 108 10.36 -5.12 -20.10
CA GLY A 108 11.39 -4.68 -19.16
C GLY A 108 11.69 -5.70 -18.05
N ALA A 109 12.02 -5.22 -16.85
CA ALA A 109 12.34 -6.11 -15.73
C ALA A 109 11.11 -6.91 -15.26
N GLY A 110 11.31 -8.22 -15.09
CA GLY A 110 10.30 -9.15 -14.57
C GLY A 110 10.14 -9.10 -13.05
N VAL A 111 11.13 -8.58 -12.35
CA VAL A 111 11.15 -8.39 -10.88
C VAL A 111 11.79 -7.05 -10.60
N GLU A 112 11.25 -6.30 -9.67
CA GLU A 112 11.79 -5.03 -9.20
C GLU A 112 12.20 -5.16 -7.73
N PHE A 113 13.50 -4.99 -7.46
CA PHE A 113 14.08 -5.03 -6.12
C PHE A 113 14.25 -3.61 -5.61
N HIS A 114 13.60 -3.29 -4.49
CA HIS A 114 13.71 -1.99 -3.83
C HIS A 114 14.89 -1.99 -2.85
N GLU A 115 15.41 -0.80 -2.56
CA GLU A 115 16.55 -0.63 -1.63
C GLU A 115 16.28 -1.21 -0.25
N THR A 116 15.06 -1.14 0.23
CA THR A 116 14.63 -1.70 1.53
C THR A 116 14.60 -3.22 1.57
N GLY A 117 14.71 -3.89 0.42
CA GLY A 117 14.51 -5.34 0.30
C GLY A 117 13.06 -5.74 -0.01
N ALA A 118 12.13 -4.78 -0.09
CA ALA A 118 10.82 -5.03 -0.69
C ALA A 118 10.97 -5.42 -2.16
N VAL A 119 10.12 -6.30 -2.66
CA VAL A 119 10.15 -6.79 -4.04
C VAL A 119 8.79 -6.60 -4.67
N THR A 120 8.76 -6.07 -5.87
CA THR A 120 7.55 -6.03 -6.71
C THR A 120 7.71 -7.01 -7.87
N PHE A 121 6.72 -7.89 -8.03
CA PHE A 121 6.62 -8.85 -9.13
C PHE A 121 5.54 -8.39 -10.13
N PRO A 122 5.88 -7.61 -11.16
CA PRO A 122 4.93 -7.14 -12.17
C PRO A 122 4.71 -8.21 -13.23
N LEU A 123 3.48 -8.74 -13.35
CA LEU A 123 3.15 -9.79 -14.31
C LEU A 123 3.38 -9.35 -15.76
N LEU A 124 3.03 -8.12 -16.08
CA LEU A 124 3.25 -7.53 -17.42
C LEU A 124 4.66 -6.94 -17.61
N GLY A 125 5.49 -7.00 -16.57
CA GLY A 125 6.81 -6.36 -16.54
C GLY A 125 6.80 -4.91 -16.08
N LYS A 126 7.97 -4.45 -15.63
CA LYS A 126 8.13 -3.09 -15.08
C LYS A 126 7.74 -2.01 -16.08
N ASP A 127 8.16 -2.18 -17.34
CA ASP A 127 8.04 -1.17 -18.40
C ASP A 127 6.79 -1.34 -19.27
N ALA A 128 5.82 -2.17 -18.84
CA ALA A 128 4.52 -2.26 -19.50
C ALA A 128 3.75 -0.93 -19.39
N ASP A 129 2.98 -0.61 -20.41
CA ASP A 129 2.19 0.62 -20.49
C ASP A 129 1.19 0.71 -19.33
N ILE A 130 1.00 1.91 -18.79
CA ILE A 130 0.05 2.13 -17.68
C ILE A 130 -1.37 1.73 -18.09
N ALA A 131 -1.78 2.03 -19.33
CA ALA A 131 -3.08 1.66 -19.86
C ALA A 131 -3.28 0.13 -19.83
N ASP A 132 -2.27 -0.64 -20.28
CA ASP A 132 -2.31 -2.12 -20.24
C ASP A 132 -2.41 -2.63 -18.80
N LYS A 133 -1.63 -2.03 -17.89
CA LYS A 133 -1.65 -2.41 -16.46
C LYS A 133 -3.02 -2.20 -15.81
N VAL A 134 -3.68 -1.07 -16.10
CA VAL A 134 -4.98 -0.73 -15.50
C VAL A 134 -6.09 -1.68 -15.96
N VAL A 135 -6.10 -2.08 -17.24
CA VAL A 135 -7.13 -2.96 -17.79
C VAL A 135 -6.83 -4.44 -17.59
N PHE A 136 -5.64 -4.80 -17.13
CA PHE A 136 -5.18 -6.18 -17.01
C PHE A 136 -6.04 -7.02 -16.06
N ASP A 137 -6.28 -6.53 -14.86
CA ASP A 137 -6.95 -7.26 -13.78
C ASP A 137 -7.66 -6.30 -12.81
N PRO A 138 -8.66 -5.53 -13.31
CA PRO A 138 -9.28 -4.46 -12.54
C PRO A 138 -10.08 -4.97 -11.34
N ASP A 139 -10.59 -6.19 -11.40
CA ASP A 139 -11.34 -6.85 -10.33
C ASP A 139 -10.49 -7.87 -9.55
N ARG A 140 -9.19 -7.93 -9.81
CA ARG A 140 -8.18 -8.80 -9.16
C ARG A 140 -8.40 -10.31 -9.30
N LYS A 141 -9.38 -10.75 -10.06
CA LYS A 141 -9.74 -12.18 -10.18
C LYS A 141 -8.62 -13.02 -10.75
N LYS A 142 -7.86 -12.49 -11.73
CA LYS A 142 -6.72 -13.22 -12.31
C LYS A 142 -5.64 -13.47 -11.26
N ARG A 143 -5.25 -12.44 -10.51
CA ARG A 143 -4.24 -12.58 -9.47
C ARG A 143 -4.72 -13.32 -8.24
N ALA A 144 -6.01 -13.24 -7.91
CA ALA A 144 -6.60 -14.03 -6.83
C ALA A 144 -6.45 -15.53 -7.06
N VAL A 145 -6.63 -16.01 -8.31
CA VAL A 145 -6.40 -17.42 -8.67
C VAL A 145 -4.92 -17.80 -8.53
N MET A 146 -3.99 -16.87 -8.82
CA MET A 146 -2.55 -17.10 -8.72
C MET A 146 -2.04 -17.02 -7.29
N TYR A 147 -2.72 -16.26 -6.43
CA TYR A 147 -2.24 -15.86 -5.12
C TYR A 147 -1.77 -17.01 -4.22
N PRO A 148 -2.51 -18.13 -4.06
CA PRO A 148 -2.05 -19.25 -3.23
C PRO A 148 -0.73 -19.85 -3.74
N PHE A 149 -0.57 -19.96 -5.05
CA PHE A 149 0.66 -20.48 -5.66
C PHE A 149 1.83 -19.53 -5.41
N VAL A 150 1.64 -18.24 -5.66
CA VAL A 150 2.67 -17.21 -5.42
C VAL A 150 3.07 -17.20 -3.96
N LYS A 151 2.10 -17.15 -3.03
CA LYS A 151 2.34 -17.14 -1.59
C LYS A 151 3.19 -18.33 -1.12
N ASN A 152 2.92 -19.52 -1.64
CA ASN A 152 3.65 -20.74 -1.28
C ASN A 152 5.13 -20.71 -1.74
N LEU A 153 5.46 -19.93 -2.75
CA LEU A 153 6.84 -19.78 -3.22
C LEU A 153 7.69 -18.85 -2.36
N PHE A 154 7.10 -18.07 -1.47
CA PHE A 154 7.83 -17.08 -0.67
C PHE A 154 7.61 -17.29 0.85
N PRO A 155 8.09 -18.45 1.41
CA PRO A 155 7.99 -18.68 2.85
C PRO A 155 8.79 -17.63 3.63
N GLY A 156 8.23 -17.11 4.72
CA GLY A 156 8.81 -16.04 5.53
C GLY A 156 8.66 -14.63 4.94
N PHE A 157 7.77 -14.49 3.93
CA PHE A 157 7.37 -13.22 3.36
C PHE A 157 5.86 -13.07 3.33
N ASN A 158 5.39 -11.84 3.48
CA ASN A 158 4.05 -11.46 3.09
C ASN A 158 4.02 -11.23 1.58
N VAL A 159 2.99 -11.76 0.94
CA VAL A 159 2.68 -11.52 -0.47
C VAL A 159 1.35 -10.80 -0.54
N PHE A 160 1.31 -9.70 -1.25
CA PHE A 160 0.08 -8.93 -1.48
C PHE A 160 -0.22 -8.86 -2.98
N ILE A 161 -1.50 -8.88 -3.33
CA ILE A 161 -1.96 -8.55 -4.66
C ILE A 161 -1.84 -7.03 -4.82
N GLY A 162 -0.66 -6.56 -5.23
CA GLY A 162 -0.28 -5.15 -5.26
C GLY A 162 -0.63 -4.46 -6.57
N GLY A 163 -0.91 -3.18 -6.50
CA GLY A 163 -1.14 -2.36 -7.68
C GLY A 163 -2.17 -2.94 -8.66
N SER A 164 -2.05 -2.58 -9.95
CA SER A 164 -2.98 -3.02 -11.01
C SER A 164 -2.59 -4.34 -11.67
N SER A 165 -1.32 -4.78 -11.60
CA SER A 165 -0.82 -5.93 -12.34
C SER A 165 0.38 -6.64 -11.67
N SER A 166 0.58 -6.45 -10.38
CA SER A 166 1.76 -6.97 -9.67
C SER A 166 1.38 -7.70 -8.38
N PHE A 167 2.36 -8.40 -7.82
CA PHE A 167 2.39 -8.80 -6.43
C PHE A 167 3.51 -8.01 -5.74
N ASP A 168 3.25 -7.58 -4.49
CA ASP A 168 4.28 -7.01 -3.62
C ASP A 168 4.68 -8.06 -2.59
N ILE A 169 5.98 -8.21 -2.37
CA ILE A 169 6.55 -9.24 -1.51
C ILE A 169 7.49 -8.55 -0.52
N VAL A 170 7.20 -8.66 0.76
CA VAL A 170 7.97 -8.04 1.84
C VAL A 170 8.19 -9.04 2.97
N LYS A 171 9.23 -8.86 3.78
CA LYS A 171 9.47 -9.73 4.94
C LYS A 171 8.21 -9.82 5.82
N ASP A 172 7.89 -11.00 6.34
CA ASP A 172 6.63 -11.36 7.01
C ASP A 172 6.21 -10.44 8.17
N ARG A 173 7.17 -9.78 8.85
CA ARG A 173 6.86 -8.79 9.87
C ARG A 173 6.28 -7.48 9.33
N PHE A 174 6.46 -7.17 8.04
CA PHE A 174 6.02 -5.92 7.45
C PHE A 174 4.66 -6.07 6.78
N ASN A 175 3.70 -5.35 7.27
CA ASN A 175 2.36 -5.16 6.71
C ASN A 175 1.74 -3.90 7.33
N LYS A 176 0.66 -3.41 6.76
CA LYS A 176 0.03 -2.17 7.23
C LYS A 176 -0.48 -2.26 8.68
N TYR A 177 -0.97 -3.42 9.11
CA TYR A 177 -1.45 -3.61 10.48
C TYR A 177 -0.31 -3.52 11.50
N ASN A 178 0.81 -4.22 11.27
CA ASN A 178 1.96 -4.17 12.16
C ASN A 178 2.55 -2.75 12.20
N ALA A 179 2.66 -2.08 11.05
CA ALA A 179 3.12 -0.70 10.96
C ALA A 179 2.24 0.26 11.78
N LEU A 180 0.92 0.11 11.69
CA LEU A 180 -0.03 0.89 12.49
C LEU A 180 0.09 0.56 13.98
N THR A 181 0.25 -0.71 14.34
CA THR A 181 0.38 -1.14 15.73
C THR A 181 1.65 -0.56 16.37
N GLU A 182 2.78 -0.56 15.65
CA GLU A 182 4.03 0.07 16.09
C GLU A 182 3.84 1.59 16.26
N TYR A 183 3.22 2.25 15.29
CA TYR A 183 2.92 3.68 15.36
C TYR A 183 2.01 4.01 16.55
N MET A 184 0.94 3.23 16.75
CA MET A 184 0.01 3.39 17.88
C MET A 184 0.74 3.26 19.22
N ALA A 185 1.60 2.25 19.35
CA ALA A 185 2.38 2.05 20.58
C ALA A 185 3.32 3.24 20.87
N ALA A 186 4.01 3.75 19.84
CA ALA A 186 4.90 4.92 19.96
C ALA A 186 4.16 6.20 20.33
N HIS A 187 2.87 6.32 20.00
CA HIS A 187 2.04 7.51 20.25
C HIS A 187 1.01 7.32 21.37
N ASN A 188 1.07 6.22 22.12
CA ASN A 188 0.12 5.88 23.20
C ASN A 188 -1.35 5.92 22.75
N LEU A 189 -1.64 5.37 21.56
CA LEU A 189 -2.98 5.27 20.99
C LEU A 189 -3.56 3.86 21.20
N SER A 190 -4.82 3.79 21.60
CA SER A 190 -5.60 2.55 21.62
C SER A 190 -6.25 2.29 20.26
N LYS A 191 -6.67 1.03 20.02
CA LYS A 191 -7.37 0.66 18.78
C LYS A 191 -8.65 1.48 18.54
N ASP A 192 -9.37 1.82 19.62
CA ASP A 192 -10.62 2.59 19.53
C ASP A 192 -10.40 4.06 19.18
N GLU A 193 -9.16 4.54 19.25
CA GLU A 193 -8.78 5.91 18.91
C GLU A 193 -8.26 6.03 17.46
N VAL A 194 -8.19 4.91 16.72
CA VAL A 194 -7.67 4.85 15.35
C VAL A 194 -8.74 4.38 14.39
N MET A 195 -8.91 5.10 13.29
CA MET A 195 -9.68 4.70 12.12
C MET A 195 -8.73 4.48 10.95
N TYR A 196 -8.85 3.36 10.27
CA TYR A 196 -8.16 3.10 9.02
C TYR A 196 -9.11 3.24 7.82
N VAL A 197 -8.64 3.86 6.76
CA VAL A 197 -9.39 4.08 5.52
C VAL A 197 -8.62 3.45 4.37
N GLY A 198 -9.23 2.49 3.70
CA GLY A 198 -8.59 1.70 2.63
C GLY A 198 -9.59 1.14 1.64
N ASP A 199 -9.11 0.46 0.60
CA ASP A 199 -9.97 -0.15 -0.43
C ASP A 199 -9.80 -1.68 -0.52
N ASP A 200 -8.69 -2.24 -0.02
CA ASP A 200 -8.25 -3.59 -0.33
C ASP A 200 -8.26 -4.56 0.86
N PHE A 201 -9.45 -4.82 1.41
CA PHE A 201 -9.65 -5.70 2.58
C PHE A 201 -9.98 -7.16 2.22
N GLY A 202 -9.89 -7.54 0.94
CA GLY A 202 -10.11 -8.90 0.47
C GLY A 202 -8.89 -9.81 0.69
N GLU A 203 -9.05 -11.12 0.44
CA GLU A 203 -7.96 -12.09 0.55
C GLU A 203 -6.76 -11.71 -0.32
N GLY A 204 -5.58 -11.66 0.29
CA GLY A 204 -4.35 -11.22 -0.37
C GLY A 204 -4.25 -9.72 -0.60
N GLY A 205 -5.25 -8.94 -0.21
CA GLY A 205 -5.21 -7.49 -0.24
C GLY A 205 -4.28 -6.91 0.81
N ASN A 206 -3.74 -5.74 0.55
CA ASN A 206 -2.76 -5.13 1.44
C ASN A 206 -3.36 -4.47 2.70
N ASP A 207 -4.70 -4.31 2.75
CA ASP A 207 -5.46 -3.84 3.91
C ASP A 207 -6.09 -5.00 4.72
N GLU A 208 -6.04 -6.22 4.20
CA GLU A 208 -6.64 -7.39 4.83
C GLU A 208 -6.19 -7.54 6.29
N GLN A 209 -4.89 -7.38 6.56
CA GLN A 209 -4.32 -7.55 7.90
C GLN A 209 -4.85 -6.50 8.90
N VAL A 210 -5.21 -5.31 8.45
CA VAL A 210 -5.83 -4.28 9.29
C VAL A 210 -7.20 -4.73 9.78
N LYS A 211 -8.01 -5.30 8.87
CA LYS A 211 -9.31 -5.90 9.19
C LYS A 211 -9.18 -7.09 10.14
N LEU A 212 -8.29 -8.04 9.82
CA LEU A 212 -8.05 -9.23 10.65
C LEU A 212 -7.49 -8.87 12.03
N GLY A 213 -6.70 -7.82 12.14
CA GLY A 213 -6.16 -7.28 13.38
C GLY A 213 -7.18 -6.55 14.26
N GLY A 214 -8.41 -6.35 13.77
CA GLY A 214 -9.52 -5.77 14.54
C GLY A 214 -9.40 -4.27 14.79
N LEU A 215 -8.75 -3.51 13.90
CA LEU A 215 -8.83 -2.04 13.89
C LEU A 215 -10.18 -1.59 13.30
N ASN A 216 -10.66 -0.43 13.74
CA ASN A 216 -11.78 0.22 13.08
C ASN A 216 -11.37 0.61 11.66
N TYR A 217 -12.19 0.31 10.67
CA TYR A 217 -11.88 0.65 9.29
C TYR A 217 -13.11 1.09 8.49
N THR A 218 -12.87 1.85 7.44
CA THR A 218 -13.87 2.25 6.43
C THR A 218 -13.37 1.84 5.06
N VAL A 219 -14.25 1.19 4.29
CA VAL A 219 -13.95 0.77 2.91
C VAL A 219 -14.26 1.91 1.94
N ILE A 220 -13.32 2.23 1.09
CA ILE A 220 -13.50 3.13 -0.05
C ILE A 220 -13.58 2.28 -1.32
N ASP A 221 -14.76 2.16 -1.87
CA ASP A 221 -15.05 1.42 -3.12
C ASP A 221 -14.85 2.29 -4.38
N ASP A 222 -14.79 3.60 -4.19
CA ASP A 222 -14.61 4.60 -5.23
C ASP A 222 -13.95 5.84 -4.59
N TYR A 223 -12.69 6.06 -4.90
CA TYR A 223 -11.91 7.17 -4.36
C TYR A 223 -12.53 8.55 -4.65
N THR A 224 -13.35 8.67 -5.71
CA THR A 224 -14.05 9.93 -6.02
C THR A 224 -15.18 10.26 -5.02
N LYS A 225 -15.58 9.27 -4.22
CA LYS A 225 -16.62 9.40 -3.19
C LYS A 225 -16.06 9.48 -1.77
N LEU A 226 -14.77 9.75 -1.60
CA LEU A 226 -14.10 9.80 -0.29
C LEU A 226 -14.88 10.67 0.71
N GLY A 227 -15.21 11.91 0.35
CA GLY A 227 -15.93 12.83 1.24
C GLY A 227 -17.32 12.33 1.65
N LEU A 228 -18.03 11.65 0.75
CA LEU A 228 -19.31 11.02 1.06
C LEU A 228 -19.13 9.87 2.06
N ARG A 229 -18.15 8.99 1.82
CA ARG A 229 -17.85 7.82 2.67
C ARG A 229 -17.38 8.23 4.07
N LEU A 230 -16.69 9.37 4.18
CA LEU A 230 -16.16 9.88 5.45
C LEU A 230 -17.03 11.01 6.06
N SER A 231 -18.25 11.23 5.57
CA SER A 231 -19.12 12.31 6.06
C SER A 231 -19.39 12.26 7.58
N PHE A 232 -19.38 11.06 8.17
CA PHE A 232 -19.55 10.88 9.62
C PHE A 232 -18.35 11.37 10.45
N LEU A 233 -17.18 11.60 9.84
CA LEU A 233 -15.98 12.17 10.47
C LEU A 233 -15.91 13.70 10.26
N LEU A 234 -16.63 14.22 9.28
CA LEU A 234 -16.61 15.65 8.90
C LEU A 234 -17.65 16.50 9.65
N ASN A 235 -18.63 15.86 10.30
CA ASN A 235 -19.72 16.50 11.05
C ASN A 235 -19.36 16.65 12.59
#